data_77e3d1f76bc15097d1405cf369ccb89d
#
_entry.id   77e3d1f76bc15097d1405cf369ccb89d
#
_cell.length_a   1.000
_cell.length_b   1.000
_cell.length_c   1.000
_cell.angle_alpha   90.00
_cell.angle_beta   90.00
_cell.angle_gamma   90.00
#
_symmetry.space_group_name_H-M   'P 1'
#
loop_
_entity.id
_entity.type
_entity.pdbx_description
1 polymer ?
#
loop_
_entity_poly.entity_id
_entity_poly.type
_entity_poly.pdbx_seq_one_letter_code
_entity_poly.pdbx_strand_id
1 'polypeptide(L)' 'MDSKTSGTAEKMKIVKAAWDAAPAGPKKDTAHKHYQAAQKAQAAKNDAECNRELDAAKHALV' A
#
# COMPACT_ATOMS: atom_id res chain seq x y z
N MET A 1 16.49 2.65 16.22
CA MET A 1 15.93 2.47 14.88
C MET A 1 14.54 1.87 14.98
N ASP A 2 13.60 2.46 14.33
CA ASP A 2 12.22 2.01 14.40
C ASP A 2 11.91 1.16 13.17
N SER A 3 12.02 -0.16 13.33
CA SER A 3 11.81 -1.07 12.22
C SER A 3 10.36 -1.11 11.74
N LYS A 4 9.41 -0.79 12.60
CA LYS A 4 8.00 -0.77 12.19
C LYS A 4 7.74 0.35 11.18
N THR A 5 8.18 1.55 11.49
CA THR A 5 8.00 2.69 10.60
C THR A 5 8.72 2.46 9.28
N SER A 6 9.96 1.97 9.37
CA SER A 6 10.74 1.66 8.17
C SER A 6 10.05 0.60 7.32
N GLY A 7 9.52 -0.45 7.95
CA GLY A 7 8.85 -1.52 7.25
C GLY A 7 7.62 -1.04 6.49
N THR A 8 6.83 -0.16 7.11
CA THR A 8 5.64 0.39 6.48
C THR A 8 6.01 1.27 5.29
N ALA A 9 7.00 2.15 5.46
CA ALA A 9 7.45 3.02 4.39
C ALA A 9 7.99 2.24 3.20
N GLU A 10 8.77 1.19 3.47
CA GLU A 10 9.29 0.34 2.41
C GLU A 10 8.19 -0.40 1.69
N LYS A 11 7.22 -0.92 2.43
CA LYS A 11 6.09 -1.61 1.84
C LYS A 11 5.30 -0.68 0.93
N MET A 12 5.13 0.57 1.31
CA MET A 12 4.48 1.56 0.46
C MET A 12 5.23 1.76 -0.85
N LYS A 13 6.55 1.82 -0.80
CA LYS A 13 7.37 1.94 -2.01
C LYS A 13 7.23 0.74 -2.91
N ILE A 14 7.24 -0.45 -2.32
CA ILE A 14 7.11 -1.70 -3.07
C ILE A 14 5.74 -1.76 -3.76
N VAL A 15 4.69 -1.44 -3.02
CA VAL A 15 3.33 -1.46 -3.57
C VAL A 15 3.18 -0.42 -4.67
N LYS A 16 3.73 0.77 -4.47
CA LYS A 16 3.68 1.82 -5.49
C LYS A 16 4.41 1.39 -6.76
N ALA A 17 5.57 0.78 -6.61
CA ALA A 17 6.32 0.31 -7.76
C ALA A 17 5.56 -0.78 -8.51
N ALA A 18 4.94 -1.70 -7.78
CA ALA A 18 4.13 -2.74 -8.39
C ALA A 18 2.91 -2.14 -9.10
N TRP A 19 2.29 -1.14 -8.49
CA TRP A 19 1.15 -0.45 -9.08
C TRP A 19 1.54 0.28 -10.35
N ASP A 20 2.68 0.98 -10.33
CA ASP A 20 3.16 1.71 -11.51
C ASP A 20 3.46 0.75 -12.67
N ALA A 21 3.95 -0.44 -12.37
CA ALA A 21 4.27 -1.45 -13.38
C ALA A 21 3.05 -2.21 -13.87
N ALA A 22 1.94 -2.16 -13.14
CA ALA A 22 0.76 -2.92 -13.49
C ALA A 22 0.04 -2.29 -14.68
N PRO A 23 -0.54 -3.11 -15.57
CA PRO A 23 -1.33 -2.56 -16.68
C PRO A 23 -2.61 -1.92 -16.15
N ALA A 24 -3.12 -0.92 -16.87
CA ALA A 24 -4.37 -0.28 -16.51
C ALA A 24 -5.51 -1.30 -16.53
N GLY A 25 -6.42 -1.19 -15.57
CA GLY A 25 -7.56 -2.10 -15.47
C GLY A 25 -8.14 -2.15 -14.08
N PRO A 26 -9.14 -3.02 -13.85
CA PRO A 26 -9.82 -3.11 -12.56
C PRO A 26 -8.89 -3.43 -11.39
N LYS A 27 -7.88 -4.26 -11.63
CA LYS A 27 -6.92 -4.61 -10.58
C LYS A 27 -6.15 -3.38 -10.12
N LYS A 28 -5.72 -2.56 -11.07
CA LYS A 28 -4.98 -1.34 -10.77
C LYS A 28 -5.85 -0.36 -10.00
N ASP A 29 -7.10 -0.22 -10.39
CA ASP A 29 -8.04 0.67 -9.71
C ASP A 29 -8.29 0.23 -8.27
N THR A 30 -8.47 -1.09 -8.07
CA THR A 30 -8.67 -1.65 -6.74
C THR A 30 -7.44 -1.40 -5.85
N ALA A 31 -6.27 -1.64 -6.41
CA ALA A 31 -5.01 -1.40 -5.69
C ALA A 31 -4.86 0.07 -5.32
N HIS A 32 -5.26 0.98 -6.20
CA HIS A 32 -5.20 2.40 -5.95
C HIS A 32 -6.06 2.80 -4.75
N LYS A 33 -7.26 2.25 -4.67
CA LYS A 33 -8.16 2.51 -3.54
C LYS A 33 -7.52 2.09 -2.23
N HIS A 34 -6.94 0.91 -2.19
CA HIS A 34 -6.28 0.41 -0.99
C HIS A 34 -5.03 1.22 -0.65
N TYR A 35 -4.30 1.65 -1.67
CA TYR A 35 -3.12 2.48 -1.45
C TYR A 35 -3.51 3.82 -0.84
N GLN A 36 -4.57 4.44 -1.32
CA GLN A 36 -5.07 5.69 -0.74
C GLN A 36 -5.51 5.50 0.71
N ALA A 37 -6.18 4.38 1.00
CA ALA A 37 -6.58 4.07 2.37
C ALA A 37 -5.35 3.88 3.26
N ALA A 38 -4.30 3.26 2.72
CA ALA A 38 -3.04 3.09 3.44
C ALA A 38 -2.40 4.44 3.76
N GLN A 39 -2.43 5.38 2.81
CA GLN A 39 -1.88 6.70 3.03
C GLN A 39 -2.64 7.44 4.15
N LYS A 40 -3.95 7.32 4.18
CA LYS A 40 -4.77 7.90 5.23
C LYS A 40 -4.44 7.29 6.59
N ALA A 41 -4.30 5.97 6.63
CA ALA A 41 -3.95 5.27 7.86
C ALA A 41 -2.57 5.71 8.35
N GLN A 42 -1.62 5.88 7.44
CA GLN A 42 -0.29 6.34 7.79
C GLN A 42 -0.33 7.75 8.37
N ALA A 43 -1.10 8.64 7.77
CA ALA A 43 -1.26 10.00 8.26
C ALA A 43 -1.90 10.03 9.65
N ALA A 44 -2.78 9.07 9.94
CA ALA A 44 -3.39 8.91 11.26
C ALA A 44 -2.51 8.14 12.23
N LYS A 45 -1.30 7.74 11.80
CA LYS A 45 -0.36 6.96 12.59
C LYS A 45 -0.91 5.59 12.98
N ASN A 46 -1.74 5.03 12.11
CA ASN A 46 -2.33 3.72 12.32
C ASN A 46 -1.58 2.70 11.46
N ASP A 47 -0.43 2.24 11.94
CA ASP A 47 0.43 1.34 11.19
C ASP A 47 -0.23 0.01 10.86
N ALA A 48 -1.01 -0.53 11.78
CA ALA A 48 -1.70 -1.81 11.56
C ALA A 48 -2.65 -1.71 10.38
N GLU A 49 -3.44 -0.66 10.32
CA GLU A 49 -4.38 -0.44 9.23
C GLU A 49 -3.63 -0.17 7.92
N CYS A 50 -2.56 0.63 7.99
CA CYS A 50 -1.74 0.92 6.83
C CYS A 50 -1.18 -0.37 6.23
N ASN A 51 -0.62 -1.25 7.05
CA ASN A 51 -0.11 -2.53 6.58
C ASN A 51 -1.19 -3.38 5.96
N ARG A 52 -2.36 -3.42 6.55
CA ARG A 52 -3.49 -4.19 6.04
C ARG A 52 -3.88 -3.71 4.65
N GLU A 53 -3.99 -2.40 4.47
CA GLU A 53 -4.36 -1.83 3.18
C GLU A 53 -3.28 -2.05 2.13
N LEU A 54 -2.02 -1.97 2.52
CA LEU A 54 -0.92 -2.22 1.60
C LEU A 54 -0.90 -3.69 1.15
N ASP A 55 -1.17 -4.61 2.07
CA ASP A 55 -1.28 -6.02 1.70
C ASP A 55 -2.44 -6.26 0.73
N ALA A 56 -3.57 -5.61 0.98
CA ALA A 56 -4.72 -5.71 0.09
C ALA A 56 -4.40 -5.16 -1.30
N ALA A 57 -3.69 -4.03 -1.36
CA ALA A 57 -3.27 -3.45 -2.63
C ALA A 57 -2.36 -4.40 -3.40
N LYS A 58 -1.40 -5.00 -2.70
CA LYS A 58 -0.49 -5.95 -3.30
C LYS A 58 -1.23 -7.17 -3.85
N HIS A 59 -2.17 -7.70 -3.10
CA HIS A 59 -2.98 -8.83 -3.53
C HIS A 59 -3.83 -8.48 -4.75
N ALA A 60 -4.31 -7.25 -4.84
CA ALA A 60 -5.11 -6.83 -5.99
C ALA A 60 -4.29 -6.79 -7.28
N LEU A 61 -2.97 -6.63 -7.15
CA LEU A 61 -2.08 -6.51 -8.30
C LEU A 61 -1.54 -7.84 -8.83
N VAL A 62 -1.75 -8.93 -8.12
CA VAL A 62 -1.23 -10.24 -8.56
C VAL A 62 -2.26 -11.09 -9.28
#